data_fddf3b9d58be5fc03db265687fbe6a46
#
_entry.id   fddf3b9d58be5fc03db265687fbe6a46
#
_cell.length_a   1.000
_cell.length_b   1.000
_cell.length_c   1.000
_cell.angle_alpha   90.00
_cell.angle_beta   90.00
_cell.angle_gamma   90.00
#
_symmetry.space_group_name_H-M   'P 1'
#
loop_
_entity.id
_entity.type
_entity.pdbx_description
1 polymer ?
#
loop_
_entity_poly.entity_id
_entity_poly.type
_entity_poly.pdbx_seq_one_letter_code
_entity_poly.pdbx_strand_id
1 'polypeptide(L)'
;MLSRVGSLGLQGIEGYEVSVECYITNGLPNFDVVGLPDTAVKEARERVRAAIKNCGFRFPVSRITLNLAPAGTKKTGTLYDLPILLGILSASGALRLPKERSAFIGEVSLEGKLRGVTGVLPMALAAKAIGFKALYVPEENVLEASLAEGIRVYGVRDIQSLAAHFSGACPLKPCPVWRPGEPEGMLPDFSDVKAQETAKRALEVAAAGGHNILLVGPPGSGKSMLAKRLPSILPDLSTEESLEITKIHSVAGLLSHRNPLVSHSPFRSPHHSISAPGLAGGGSNPRPGEVSLAHRGVLFLDELPEFKRDTLEVLRQPLEDGVVTISRVAGTVSYPSQFMLVCAMNPCKCGWHGDISGRCRCSEQSVAQYLGRISGPLLDRIDIIIEVPALDFSELTRREPAEPSAAIRRRVEEARNVQRQRYGGTSTHSNAGMSPTQMRQYCGLSPECESLMHAAFDKMNLTARSYDRVLRVARTIADLDHSPEIQPMHIAEAVQYRTFRLDGK
;
A
#
# COMPACT_ATOMS: atom_id res chain seq x y z
N MET A 1 -21.24 22.87 -33.52
CA MET A 1 -19.80 23.15 -33.31
C MET A 1 -19.17 21.98 -32.54
N LEU A 2 -17.88 21.68 -32.79
CA LEU A 2 -17.13 20.61 -32.12
C LEU A 2 -16.07 21.21 -31.19
N SER A 3 -15.97 20.73 -29.99
CA SER A 3 -14.85 21.02 -29.07
C SER A 3 -14.20 19.72 -28.55
N ARG A 4 -12.92 19.78 -28.16
CA ARG A 4 -12.19 18.70 -27.53
C ARG A 4 -11.52 19.21 -26.26
N VAL A 5 -11.68 18.47 -25.16
CA VAL A 5 -11.11 18.80 -23.87
C VAL A 5 -10.33 17.58 -23.39
N GLY A 6 -9.05 17.78 -23.04
CA GLY A 6 -8.23 16.74 -22.45
C GLY A 6 -8.67 16.44 -21.01
N SER A 7 -8.74 15.18 -20.67
CA SER A 7 -9.00 14.68 -19.32
C SER A 7 -8.19 13.42 -19.07
N LEU A 8 -8.37 12.84 -17.91
CA LEU A 8 -7.67 11.63 -17.46
C LEU A 8 -8.65 10.67 -16.82
N GLY A 9 -8.37 9.39 -16.88
CA GLY A 9 -9.09 8.34 -16.20
C GLY A 9 -8.14 7.44 -15.43
N LEU A 10 -8.69 6.53 -14.63
CA LEU A 10 -7.95 5.55 -13.84
C LEU A 10 -8.34 4.13 -14.21
N GLN A 11 -7.33 3.26 -14.32
CA GLN A 11 -7.49 1.82 -14.35
C GLN A 11 -6.53 1.21 -13.31
N GLY A 12 -7.05 0.78 -12.16
CA GLY A 12 -6.22 0.42 -11.02
C GLY A 12 -5.46 1.62 -10.47
N ILE A 13 -4.13 1.56 -10.51
CA ILE A 13 -3.21 2.66 -10.12
C ILE A 13 -2.60 3.37 -11.32
N GLU A 14 -3.06 3.07 -12.53
CA GLU A 14 -2.52 3.68 -13.74
C GLU A 14 -3.51 4.69 -14.32
N GLY A 15 -2.99 5.90 -14.60
CA GLY A 15 -3.76 6.93 -15.28
C GLY A 15 -3.70 6.74 -16.80
N TYR A 16 -4.77 7.11 -17.51
CA TYR A 16 -4.82 7.12 -18.98
C TYR A 16 -5.51 8.38 -19.50
N GLU A 17 -5.19 8.75 -20.74
CA GLU A 17 -5.82 9.91 -21.39
C GLU A 17 -7.28 9.64 -21.75
N VAL A 18 -8.13 10.63 -21.46
CA VAL A 18 -9.53 10.67 -21.92
C VAL A 18 -9.74 11.97 -22.70
N SER A 19 -10.20 11.84 -23.92
CA SER A 19 -10.63 12.99 -24.72
C SER A 19 -12.15 13.15 -24.60
N VAL A 20 -12.58 14.28 -24.07
CA VAL A 20 -14.00 14.66 -23.99
C VAL A 20 -14.33 15.49 -25.22
N GLU A 21 -15.07 14.90 -26.15
CA GLU A 21 -15.50 15.54 -27.38
C GLU A 21 -16.96 15.97 -27.23
N CYS A 22 -17.24 17.28 -27.42
CA CYS A 22 -18.59 17.84 -27.34
C CYS A 22 -19.01 18.34 -28.70
N TYR A 23 -20.11 17.81 -29.22
CA TYR A 23 -20.70 18.22 -30.47
C TYR A 23 -22.10 18.80 -30.26
N ILE A 24 -22.30 20.08 -30.65
CA ILE A 24 -23.57 20.79 -30.55
C ILE A 24 -24.11 20.99 -31.94
N THR A 25 -25.35 20.50 -32.19
CA THR A 25 -26.09 20.64 -33.45
C THR A 25 -27.47 21.23 -33.21
N ASN A 26 -28.01 21.89 -34.24
CA ASN A 26 -29.39 22.34 -34.25
C ASN A 26 -30.34 21.13 -34.23
N GLY A 27 -31.43 21.21 -33.48
CA GLY A 27 -32.45 20.16 -33.36
C GLY A 27 -33.16 20.20 -32.02
N LEU A 28 -34.01 19.24 -31.80
CA LEU A 28 -34.70 19.08 -30.50
C LEU A 28 -33.66 18.90 -29.38
N PRO A 29 -33.85 19.65 -28.28
CA PRO A 29 -32.90 19.55 -27.13
C PRO A 29 -32.76 18.12 -26.64
N ASN A 30 -31.56 17.60 -26.74
CA ASN A 30 -31.18 16.29 -26.21
C ASN A 30 -29.76 16.35 -25.68
N PHE A 31 -29.43 15.44 -24.75
CA PHE A 31 -28.11 15.35 -24.15
C PHE A 31 -27.71 13.88 -24.06
N ASP A 32 -26.84 13.45 -24.94
CA ASP A 32 -26.36 12.09 -25.05
C ASP A 32 -24.91 12.00 -24.62
N VAL A 33 -24.55 10.98 -23.77
CA VAL A 33 -23.17 10.66 -23.39
C VAL A 33 -22.84 9.28 -23.90
N VAL A 34 -21.82 9.18 -24.74
CA VAL A 34 -21.30 7.91 -25.28
C VAL A 34 -19.85 7.66 -24.85
N GLY A 35 -19.32 6.46 -25.04
CA GLY A 35 -17.96 6.08 -24.65
C GLY A 35 -17.90 5.30 -23.33
N LEU A 36 -18.88 4.42 -23.09
CA LEU A 36 -19.00 3.56 -21.91
C LEU A 36 -19.02 4.33 -20.57
N PRO A 37 -19.89 5.35 -20.42
CA PRO A 37 -20.06 6.04 -19.15
C PRO A 37 -20.74 5.14 -18.11
N ASP A 38 -20.31 5.21 -16.84
CA ASP A 38 -21.06 4.64 -15.73
C ASP A 38 -22.28 5.50 -15.34
N THR A 39 -23.01 5.11 -14.30
CA THR A 39 -24.17 5.87 -13.81
C THR A 39 -23.78 7.26 -13.35
N ALA A 40 -22.67 7.42 -12.63
CA ALA A 40 -22.21 8.70 -12.11
C ALA A 40 -21.87 9.69 -13.23
N VAL A 41 -21.23 9.20 -14.32
CA VAL A 41 -20.95 10.01 -15.52
C VAL A 41 -22.23 10.37 -16.27
N LYS A 42 -23.24 9.49 -16.32
CA LYS A 42 -24.54 9.82 -16.92
C LYS A 42 -25.30 10.89 -16.14
N GLU A 43 -25.20 10.87 -14.82
CA GLU A 43 -25.79 11.88 -13.92
C GLU A 43 -25.07 13.24 -13.99
N ALA A 44 -23.85 13.31 -14.53
CA ALA A 44 -23.13 14.56 -14.76
C ALA A 44 -23.97 15.58 -15.55
N ARG A 45 -24.88 15.10 -16.41
CA ARG A 45 -25.81 15.94 -17.19
C ARG A 45 -26.54 16.97 -16.32
N GLU A 46 -27.16 16.54 -15.23
CA GLU A 46 -27.96 17.42 -14.38
C GLU A 46 -27.06 18.35 -13.55
N ARG A 47 -25.93 17.84 -13.04
CA ARG A 47 -24.96 18.66 -12.29
C ARG A 47 -24.36 19.77 -13.17
N VAL A 48 -23.87 19.40 -14.35
CA VAL A 48 -23.26 20.33 -15.31
C VAL A 48 -24.26 21.37 -15.81
N ARG A 49 -25.48 20.95 -16.11
CA ARG A 49 -26.55 21.88 -16.56
C ARG A 49 -26.89 22.93 -15.51
N ALA A 50 -27.02 22.51 -14.24
CA ALA A 50 -27.27 23.39 -13.11
C ALA A 50 -26.08 24.36 -12.88
N ALA A 51 -24.86 23.82 -12.85
CA ALA A 51 -23.64 24.61 -12.63
C ALA A 51 -23.43 25.67 -13.71
N ILE A 52 -23.61 25.33 -14.99
CA ILE A 52 -23.50 26.30 -16.10
C ILE A 52 -24.46 27.49 -15.88
N LYS A 53 -25.72 27.21 -15.53
CA LYS A 53 -26.73 28.25 -15.30
C LYS A 53 -26.40 29.10 -14.07
N ASN A 54 -26.04 28.46 -12.97
CA ASN A 54 -25.74 29.11 -11.69
C ASN A 54 -24.46 29.96 -11.73
N CYS A 55 -23.51 29.60 -12.62
CA CYS A 55 -22.31 30.41 -12.88
C CYS A 55 -22.56 31.57 -13.89
N GLY A 56 -23.79 31.80 -14.30
CA GLY A 56 -24.14 32.92 -15.21
C GLY A 56 -23.93 32.64 -16.69
N PHE A 57 -23.62 31.40 -17.07
CA PHE A 57 -23.50 31.02 -18.46
C PHE A 57 -24.85 30.53 -19.05
N ARG A 58 -25.04 30.73 -20.36
CA ARG A 58 -26.22 30.23 -21.06
C ARG A 58 -26.02 28.76 -21.46
N PHE A 59 -26.89 27.87 -20.97
CA PHE A 59 -26.90 26.47 -21.40
C PHE A 59 -27.52 26.35 -22.80
N PRO A 60 -26.85 25.67 -23.78
CA PRO A 60 -27.37 25.54 -25.15
C PRO A 60 -28.70 24.77 -25.19
N VAL A 61 -29.71 25.36 -25.84
CA VAL A 61 -30.99 24.69 -26.11
C VAL A 61 -30.89 24.03 -27.49
N SER A 62 -30.12 22.96 -27.58
CA SER A 62 -29.75 22.28 -28.82
C SER A 62 -29.49 20.81 -28.55
N ARG A 63 -29.24 20.00 -29.56
CA ARG A 63 -28.79 18.61 -29.37
C ARG A 63 -27.31 18.60 -29.04
N ILE A 64 -26.97 18.08 -27.86
CA ILE A 64 -25.60 17.94 -27.35
C ILE A 64 -25.24 16.46 -27.33
N THR A 65 -24.15 16.09 -27.99
CA THR A 65 -23.58 14.74 -27.95
C THR A 65 -22.17 14.84 -27.37
N LEU A 66 -21.93 14.11 -26.28
CA LEU A 66 -20.63 13.97 -25.61
C LEU A 66 -20.07 12.60 -25.91
N ASN A 67 -18.83 12.55 -26.40
CA ASN A 67 -18.08 11.32 -26.57
C ASN A 67 -16.85 11.30 -25.62
N LEU A 68 -16.74 10.26 -24.81
CA LEU A 68 -15.59 10.05 -23.91
C LEU A 68 -14.66 9.00 -24.53
N ALA A 69 -13.69 9.43 -25.30
CA ALA A 69 -12.73 8.56 -25.95
C ALA A 69 -11.55 8.19 -25.01
N PRO A 70 -11.02 6.96 -25.07
CA PRO A 70 -11.33 5.85 -25.99
C PRO A 70 -12.60 5.08 -25.58
N ALA A 71 -13.38 4.62 -26.55
CA ALA A 71 -14.64 3.91 -26.30
C ALA A 71 -14.48 2.53 -25.65
N GLY A 72 -13.28 1.91 -25.75
CA GLY A 72 -13.03 0.57 -25.20
C GLY A 72 -12.83 0.49 -23.67
N THR A 73 -12.68 1.63 -23.00
CA THR A 73 -12.45 1.70 -21.56
C THR A 73 -13.65 2.32 -20.85
N LYS A 74 -14.12 1.69 -19.76
CA LYS A 74 -15.23 2.20 -18.96
C LYS A 74 -14.80 3.46 -18.20
N LYS A 75 -15.57 4.54 -18.28
CA LYS A 75 -15.35 5.77 -17.52
C LYS A 75 -16.21 5.76 -16.29
N THR A 76 -15.57 5.93 -15.13
CA THR A 76 -16.21 5.82 -13.82
C THR A 76 -15.98 7.08 -12.99
N GLY A 77 -16.98 7.43 -12.19
CA GLY A 77 -16.91 8.52 -11.22
C GLY A 77 -17.25 9.90 -11.76
N THR A 78 -17.16 10.88 -10.85
CA THR A 78 -17.62 12.28 -11.09
C THR A 78 -16.51 13.18 -11.63
N LEU A 79 -15.29 12.67 -11.78
CA LEU A 79 -14.11 13.45 -12.20
C LEU A 79 -14.23 14.08 -13.60
N TYR A 80 -15.18 13.62 -14.42
CA TYR A 80 -15.42 14.12 -15.79
C TYR A 80 -16.38 15.30 -15.83
N ASP A 81 -17.00 15.71 -14.71
CA ASP A 81 -17.95 16.83 -14.70
C ASP A 81 -17.30 18.10 -15.23
N LEU A 82 -16.09 18.44 -14.77
CA LEU A 82 -15.36 19.62 -15.22
C LEU A 82 -15.04 19.58 -16.72
N PRO A 83 -14.39 18.57 -17.29
CA PRO A 83 -14.10 18.56 -18.72
C PRO A 83 -15.36 18.47 -19.59
N ILE A 84 -16.45 17.85 -19.14
CA ILE A 84 -17.76 17.88 -19.82
C ILE A 84 -18.31 19.31 -19.86
N LEU A 85 -18.31 20.01 -18.71
CA LEU A 85 -18.75 21.39 -18.60
C LEU A 85 -17.96 22.31 -19.56
N LEU A 86 -16.63 22.21 -19.51
CA LEU A 86 -15.73 22.99 -20.38
C LEU A 86 -15.95 22.67 -21.85
N GLY A 87 -16.21 21.41 -22.19
CA GLY A 87 -16.55 20.98 -23.55
C GLY A 87 -17.79 21.68 -24.06
N ILE A 88 -18.85 21.78 -23.24
CA ILE A 88 -20.11 22.47 -23.63
C ILE A 88 -19.88 23.97 -23.75
N LEU A 89 -19.21 24.62 -22.77
CA LEU A 89 -18.93 26.06 -22.84
C LEU A 89 -18.04 26.41 -24.03
N SER A 90 -17.08 25.60 -24.35
CA SER A 90 -16.20 25.81 -25.50
C SER A 90 -16.95 25.60 -26.85
N ALA A 91 -17.75 24.53 -26.97
CA ALA A 91 -18.53 24.25 -28.18
C ALA A 91 -19.63 25.29 -28.43
N SER A 92 -20.17 25.91 -27.36
CA SER A 92 -21.13 27.02 -27.49
C SER A 92 -20.47 28.37 -27.74
N GLY A 93 -19.16 28.49 -27.73
CA GLY A 93 -18.41 29.74 -27.84
C GLY A 93 -18.44 30.63 -26.60
N ALA A 94 -19.00 30.16 -25.49
CA ALA A 94 -19.10 30.91 -24.22
C ALA A 94 -17.79 31.03 -23.50
N LEU A 95 -16.83 30.10 -23.73
CA LEU A 95 -15.52 30.09 -23.10
C LEU A 95 -14.45 29.63 -24.09
N ARG A 96 -13.29 30.32 -24.10
CA ARG A 96 -12.11 29.90 -24.90
C ARG A 96 -11.15 29.12 -23.99
N LEU A 97 -10.82 27.91 -24.41
CA LEU A 97 -9.84 27.07 -23.71
C LEU A 97 -8.40 27.49 -24.03
N PRO A 98 -7.45 27.17 -23.18
CA PRO A 98 -6.01 27.43 -23.42
C PRO A 98 -5.56 26.69 -24.70
N LYS A 99 -4.65 27.34 -25.45
CA LYS A 99 -4.09 26.76 -26.70
C LYS A 99 -3.10 25.61 -26.40
N GLU A 100 -2.50 25.61 -25.24
CA GLU A 100 -1.57 24.56 -24.84
C GLU A 100 -2.34 23.28 -24.46
N ARG A 101 -1.68 22.13 -24.64
CA ARG A 101 -2.25 20.82 -24.27
C ARG A 101 -2.46 20.72 -22.77
N SER A 102 -3.68 20.88 -22.34
CA SER A 102 -4.10 20.91 -20.94
C SER A 102 -5.09 19.80 -20.64
N ALA A 103 -5.02 19.24 -19.42
CA ALA A 103 -5.97 18.27 -18.91
C ALA A 103 -6.77 18.87 -17.74
N PHE A 104 -8.02 18.43 -17.62
CA PHE A 104 -8.99 18.91 -16.64
C PHE A 104 -9.65 17.73 -15.96
N ILE A 105 -9.67 17.73 -14.62
CA ILE A 105 -10.36 16.74 -13.79
C ILE A 105 -11.02 17.43 -12.60
N GLY A 106 -12.20 16.97 -12.20
CA GLY A 106 -12.89 17.47 -11.02
C GLY A 106 -14.38 17.23 -11.05
N GLU A 107 -14.97 17.02 -9.88
CA GLU A 107 -16.40 16.99 -9.68
C GLU A 107 -16.92 18.43 -9.60
N VAL A 108 -18.08 18.72 -10.18
CA VAL A 108 -18.70 20.03 -10.15
C VAL A 108 -19.98 20.01 -9.32
N SER A 109 -20.07 20.86 -8.30
CA SER A 109 -21.29 21.07 -7.54
C SER A 109 -22.34 21.84 -8.35
N LEU A 110 -23.60 21.79 -7.95
CA LEU A 110 -24.69 22.56 -8.59
C LEU A 110 -24.45 24.08 -8.60
N GLU A 111 -23.65 24.58 -7.65
CA GLU A 111 -23.24 25.99 -7.56
C GLU A 111 -22.01 26.33 -8.42
N GLY A 112 -21.39 25.34 -9.08
CA GLY A 112 -20.19 25.53 -9.89
C GLY A 112 -18.88 25.50 -9.10
N LYS A 113 -18.88 25.09 -7.80
CA LYS A 113 -17.66 24.82 -7.03
C LYS A 113 -17.08 23.47 -7.43
N LEU A 114 -15.75 23.37 -7.47
CA LEU A 114 -15.06 22.11 -7.66
C LEU A 114 -14.88 21.37 -6.34
N ARG A 115 -15.08 20.07 -6.38
CA ARG A 115 -14.87 19.15 -5.26
C ARG A 115 -13.74 18.18 -5.58
N GLY A 116 -13.01 17.78 -4.55
CA GLY A 116 -11.93 16.82 -4.67
C GLY A 116 -12.37 15.46 -5.22
N VAL A 117 -11.45 14.84 -5.93
CA VAL A 117 -11.62 13.50 -6.51
C VAL A 117 -10.47 12.59 -6.05
N THR A 118 -10.66 11.28 -6.12
CA THR A 118 -9.64 10.30 -5.73
C THR A 118 -8.73 9.93 -6.91
N GLY A 119 -7.49 9.54 -6.61
CA GLY A 119 -6.55 9.04 -7.61
C GLY A 119 -5.92 10.13 -8.48
N VAL A 120 -5.76 11.34 -7.94
CA VAL A 120 -5.22 12.47 -8.72
C VAL A 120 -3.73 12.31 -9.00
N LEU A 121 -2.94 11.75 -8.08
CA LEU A 121 -1.51 11.54 -8.30
C LEU A 121 -1.22 10.63 -9.51
N PRO A 122 -1.76 9.40 -9.63
CA PRO A 122 -1.52 8.58 -10.82
C PRO A 122 -2.00 9.25 -12.11
N MET A 123 -3.09 10.01 -12.07
CA MET A 123 -3.55 10.80 -13.22
C MET A 123 -2.56 11.92 -13.57
N ALA A 124 -2.02 12.64 -12.59
CA ALA A 124 -1.04 13.70 -12.82
C ALA A 124 0.27 13.17 -13.41
N LEU A 125 0.74 12.02 -12.92
CA LEU A 125 1.92 11.33 -13.46
C LEU A 125 1.69 10.87 -14.91
N ALA A 126 0.50 10.33 -15.21
CA ALA A 126 0.12 9.96 -16.56
C ALA A 126 0.02 11.20 -17.48
N ALA A 127 -0.57 12.30 -17.00
CA ALA A 127 -0.63 13.55 -17.76
C ALA A 127 0.76 14.04 -18.19
N LYS A 128 1.72 14.01 -17.27
CA LYS A 128 3.13 14.33 -17.55
C LYS A 128 3.71 13.40 -18.63
N ALA A 129 3.56 12.08 -18.46
CA ALA A 129 4.10 11.08 -19.38
C ALA A 129 3.51 11.21 -20.80
N ILE A 130 2.23 11.52 -20.91
CA ILE A 130 1.50 11.73 -22.19
C ILE A 130 1.87 13.07 -22.85
N GLY A 131 2.48 14.00 -22.10
CA GLY A 131 2.96 15.27 -22.61
C GLY A 131 1.99 16.45 -22.47
N PHE A 132 1.03 16.38 -21.54
CA PHE A 132 0.27 17.55 -21.14
C PHE A 132 1.20 18.59 -20.49
N LYS A 133 0.95 19.86 -20.71
CA LYS A 133 1.75 21.00 -20.21
C LYS A 133 1.15 21.59 -18.94
N ALA A 134 -0.16 21.46 -18.78
CA ALA A 134 -0.92 21.96 -17.65
C ALA A 134 -1.99 20.95 -17.22
N LEU A 135 -2.21 20.89 -15.91
CA LEU A 135 -3.26 20.08 -15.28
C LEU A 135 -4.08 20.97 -14.35
N TYR A 136 -5.38 21.00 -14.56
CA TYR A 136 -6.33 21.74 -13.73
C TYR A 136 -7.11 20.77 -12.86
N VAL A 137 -7.00 20.95 -11.54
CA VAL A 137 -7.58 20.05 -10.53
C VAL A 137 -8.35 20.86 -9.48
N PRO A 138 -9.26 20.26 -8.72
CA PRO A 138 -9.85 20.89 -7.55
C PRO A 138 -8.76 21.39 -6.56
N GLU A 139 -9.00 22.48 -5.87
CA GLU A 139 -8.06 23.06 -4.90
C GLU A 139 -7.63 22.06 -3.83
N GLU A 140 -8.54 21.18 -3.41
CA GLU A 140 -8.29 20.09 -2.46
C GLU A 140 -7.23 19.08 -2.93
N ASN A 141 -7.08 18.89 -4.25
CA ASN A 141 -6.16 17.93 -4.85
C ASN A 141 -4.85 18.55 -5.35
N VAL A 142 -4.70 19.87 -5.23
CA VAL A 142 -3.57 20.58 -5.86
C VAL A 142 -2.22 20.13 -5.34
N LEU A 143 -2.09 19.91 -4.01
CA LEU A 143 -0.85 19.45 -3.39
C LEU A 143 -0.49 18.03 -3.83
N GLU A 144 -1.48 17.14 -3.90
CA GLU A 144 -1.30 15.77 -4.40
C GLU A 144 -0.84 15.77 -5.86
N ALA A 145 -1.50 16.53 -6.72
CA ALA A 145 -1.14 16.64 -8.14
C ALA A 145 0.25 17.24 -8.34
N SER A 146 0.69 18.16 -7.46
CA SER A 146 1.99 18.84 -7.55
C SER A 146 3.19 17.92 -7.32
N LEU A 147 2.98 16.72 -6.77
CA LEU A 147 4.02 15.68 -6.67
C LEU A 147 4.48 15.17 -8.06
N ALA A 148 3.68 15.37 -9.10
CA ALA A 148 4.05 15.05 -10.47
C ALA A 148 4.94 16.17 -11.05
N GLU A 149 6.21 16.20 -10.66
CA GLU A 149 7.17 17.20 -11.14
C GLU A 149 7.23 17.28 -12.67
N GLY A 150 7.34 18.50 -13.22
CA GLY A 150 7.50 18.73 -14.65
C GLY A 150 6.21 19.00 -15.43
N ILE A 151 5.05 19.05 -14.75
CA ILE A 151 3.78 19.56 -15.29
C ILE A 151 3.31 20.74 -14.43
N ARG A 152 2.71 21.77 -15.05
CA ARG A 152 2.12 22.88 -14.29
C ARG A 152 0.76 22.48 -13.75
N VAL A 153 0.60 22.51 -12.43
CA VAL A 153 -0.65 22.16 -11.75
C VAL A 153 -1.34 23.43 -11.28
N TYR A 154 -2.62 23.58 -11.60
CA TYR A 154 -3.46 24.69 -11.19
C TYR A 154 -4.60 24.19 -10.31
N GLY A 155 -4.69 24.73 -9.08
CA GLY A 155 -5.83 24.51 -8.18
C GLY A 155 -6.99 25.39 -8.59
N VAL A 156 -8.15 24.80 -8.79
CA VAL A 156 -9.37 25.48 -9.23
C VAL A 156 -10.43 25.35 -8.14
N ARG A 157 -10.92 26.48 -7.64
CA ARG A 157 -11.96 26.51 -6.62
C ARG A 157 -13.37 26.39 -7.23
N ASP A 158 -13.61 27.11 -8.33
CA ASP A 158 -14.90 27.17 -8.99
C ASP A 158 -14.78 27.53 -10.49
N ILE A 159 -15.86 27.36 -11.23
CA ILE A 159 -15.92 27.63 -12.67
C ILE A 159 -15.69 29.10 -12.99
N GLN A 160 -16.11 30.03 -12.13
CA GLN A 160 -15.94 31.46 -12.34
C GLN A 160 -14.46 31.87 -12.28
N SER A 161 -13.72 31.35 -11.30
CA SER A 161 -12.26 31.57 -11.19
C SER A 161 -11.51 31.00 -12.40
N LEU A 162 -11.93 29.84 -12.91
CA LEU A 162 -11.34 29.24 -14.09
C LEU A 162 -11.66 30.06 -15.38
N ALA A 163 -12.88 30.58 -15.51
CA ALA A 163 -13.24 31.46 -16.61
C ALA A 163 -12.48 32.81 -16.55
N ALA A 164 -12.31 33.39 -15.38
CA ALA A 164 -11.47 34.57 -15.16
C ALA A 164 -10.00 34.34 -15.52
N HIS A 165 -9.47 33.18 -15.19
CA HIS A 165 -8.12 32.76 -15.60
C HIS A 165 -7.97 32.69 -17.12
N PHE A 166 -8.88 32.05 -17.84
CA PHE A 166 -8.80 31.90 -19.28
C PHE A 166 -9.05 33.19 -20.07
N SER A 167 -9.84 34.12 -19.50
CA SER A 167 -10.02 35.46 -20.06
C SER A 167 -8.83 36.39 -19.79
N GLY A 168 -7.90 36.00 -18.89
CA GLY A 168 -6.80 36.84 -18.44
C GLY A 168 -7.18 37.87 -17.37
N ALA A 169 -8.43 37.91 -16.92
CA ALA A 169 -8.90 38.87 -15.92
C ALA A 169 -8.30 38.61 -14.52
N CYS A 170 -8.17 37.35 -14.15
CA CYS A 170 -7.55 36.92 -12.88
C CYS A 170 -6.76 35.61 -13.10
N PRO A 171 -5.47 35.69 -13.50
CA PRO A 171 -4.66 34.51 -13.76
C PRO A 171 -4.41 33.69 -12.51
N LEU A 172 -4.70 32.38 -12.56
CA LEU A 172 -4.30 31.41 -11.54
C LEU A 172 -2.79 31.24 -11.57
N LYS A 173 -2.18 31.09 -10.41
CA LYS A 173 -0.76 30.76 -10.29
C LYS A 173 -0.60 29.23 -10.24
N PRO A 174 0.40 28.65 -10.93
CA PRO A 174 0.69 27.23 -10.79
C PRO A 174 1.15 26.94 -9.37
N CYS A 175 0.71 25.79 -8.84
CA CYS A 175 1.17 25.32 -7.54
C CYS A 175 2.66 24.94 -7.63
N PRO A 176 3.49 25.39 -6.70
CA PRO A 176 4.86 24.90 -6.60
C PRO A 176 4.84 23.39 -6.27
N VAL A 177 5.89 22.69 -6.64
CA VAL A 177 6.07 21.28 -6.26
C VAL A 177 6.05 21.18 -4.74
N TRP A 178 5.14 20.34 -4.23
CA TRP A 178 5.09 20.09 -2.81
C TRP A 178 6.34 19.33 -2.35
N ARG A 179 6.91 19.75 -1.23
CA ARG A 179 8.05 19.08 -0.62
C ARG A 179 7.70 18.73 0.83
N PRO A 180 8.15 17.57 1.34
CA PRO A 180 7.92 17.20 2.71
C PRO A 180 8.51 18.25 3.64
N GLY A 181 7.71 18.69 4.60
CA GLY A 181 8.15 19.44 5.77
C GLY A 181 8.79 18.52 6.81
N GLU A 182 8.90 18.97 8.03
CA GLU A 182 9.29 18.09 9.14
C GLU A 182 8.29 16.93 9.27
N PRO A 183 8.76 15.70 9.60
CA PRO A 183 7.88 14.54 9.74
C PRO A 183 6.77 14.80 10.75
N GLU A 184 5.52 14.71 10.33
CA GLU A 184 4.37 14.77 11.22
C GLU A 184 4.21 13.41 11.93
N GLY A 185 4.45 13.40 13.23
CA GLY A 185 4.16 12.27 14.11
C GLY A 185 5.40 11.48 14.53
N MET A 186 5.53 11.31 15.84
CA MET A 186 6.53 10.42 16.44
C MET A 186 6.04 8.98 16.31
N LEU A 187 6.79 8.13 15.61
CA LEU A 187 6.55 6.69 15.64
C LEU A 187 6.79 6.15 17.05
N PRO A 188 6.03 5.13 17.52
CA PRO A 188 6.30 4.48 18.79
C PRO A 188 7.72 3.90 18.81
N ASP A 189 8.49 4.15 19.88
CA ASP A 189 9.89 3.79 19.98
C ASP A 189 10.09 2.46 20.73
N PHE A 190 11.12 1.67 20.35
CA PHE A 190 11.49 0.44 21.03
C PHE A 190 12.04 0.67 22.45
N SER A 191 12.51 1.88 22.77
CA SER A 191 12.92 2.26 24.13
C SER A 191 11.78 2.14 25.17
N ASP A 192 10.51 2.23 24.73
CA ASP A 192 9.35 2.00 25.58
C ASP A 192 9.13 0.50 25.92
N VAL A 193 9.76 -0.42 25.19
CA VAL A 193 9.59 -1.86 25.38
C VAL A 193 10.64 -2.35 26.35
N LYS A 194 10.22 -2.62 27.58
CA LYS A 194 11.10 -3.19 28.61
C LYS A 194 11.28 -4.67 28.38
N ALA A 195 12.47 -5.18 28.66
CA ALA A 195 12.84 -6.59 28.45
C ALA A 195 12.53 -7.07 27.02
N GLN A 196 12.18 -8.36 26.83
CA GLN A 196 11.81 -8.95 25.52
C GLN A 196 12.96 -8.92 24.50
N GLU A 197 14.21 -9.04 24.92
CA GLU A 197 15.39 -8.88 24.04
C GLU A 197 15.39 -9.89 22.87
N THR A 198 14.95 -11.13 23.10
CA THR A 198 14.82 -12.14 22.04
C THR A 198 13.79 -11.72 20.98
N ALA A 199 12.67 -11.14 21.41
CA ALA A 199 11.63 -10.67 20.48
C ALA A 199 12.10 -9.43 19.72
N LYS A 200 12.79 -8.51 20.34
CA LYS A 200 13.41 -7.33 19.69
C LYS A 200 14.44 -7.77 18.65
N ARG A 201 15.33 -8.71 18.99
CA ARG A 201 16.33 -9.26 18.06
C ARG A 201 15.66 -9.94 16.86
N ALA A 202 14.64 -10.75 17.08
CA ALA A 202 13.89 -11.39 15.99
C ALA A 202 13.20 -10.36 15.08
N LEU A 203 12.65 -9.26 15.62
CA LEU A 203 12.07 -8.18 14.85
C LEU A 203 13.13 -7.36 14.08
N GLU A 204 14.32 -7.17 14.66
CA GLU A 204 15.47 -6.58 13.98
C GLU A 204 15.89 -7.42 12.77
N VAL A 205 16.04 -8.74 12.94
CA VAL A 205 16.36 -9.68 11.86
C VAL A 205 15.25 -9.66 10.79
N ALA A 206 13.98 -9.67 11.23
CA ALA A 206 12.85 -9.61 10.33
C ALA A 206 12.84 -8.29 9.51
N ALA A 207 13.09 -7.14 10.14
CA ALA A 207 13.20 -5.85 9.49
C ALA A 207 14.39 -5.79 8.51
N ALA A 208 15.54 -6.31 8.92
CA ALA A 208 16.75 -6.32 8.11
C ALA A 208 16.62 -7.20 6.86
N GLY A 209 15.95 -8.35 6.95
CA GLY A 209 15.78 -9.28 5.83
C GLY A 209 14.47 -9.16 5.06
N GLY A 210 13.49 -8.41 5.59
CA GLY A 210 12.11 -8.38 5.06
C GLY A 210 11.36 -9.68 5.32
N HIS A 211 11.69 -10.38 6.41
CA HIS A 211 11.13 -11.68 6.74
C HIS A 211 9.75 -11.59 7.36
N ASN A 212 8.87 -12.51 7.01
CA ASN A 212 7.58 -12.67 7.66
C ASN A 212 7.76 -13.31 9.05
N ILE A 213 7.08 -12.79 10.07
CA ILE A 213 7.25 -13.20 11.47
C ILE A 213 5.92 -13.51 12.15
N LEU A 214 5.91 -14.56 12.97
CA LEU A 214 4.83 -14.93 13.86
C LEU A 214 5.28 -14.82 15.33
N LEU A 215 4.56 -14.01 16.10
CA LEU A 215 4.75 -13.85 17.54
C LEU A 215 3.71 -14.72 18.27
N VAL A 216 4.18 -15.69 19.05
CA VAL A 216 3.31 -16.58 19.83
C VAL A 216 3.55 -16.31 21.32
N GLY A 217 2.49 -16.17 22.11
CA GLY A 217 2.66 -15.96 23.54
C GLY A 217 1.35 -15.69 24.28
N PRO A 218 1.35 -15.70 25.61
CA PRO A 218 0.14 -15.50 26.41
C PRO A 218 -0.46 -14.10 26.22
N PRO A 219 -1.74 -13.90 26.60
CA PRO A 219 -2.33 -12.57 26.62
C PRO A 219 -1.52 -11.62 27.51
N GLY A 220 -1.36 -10.38 27.05
CA GLY A 220 -0.60 -9.36 27.79
C GLY A 220 0.93 -9.44 27.65
N SER A 221 1.49 -10.38 26.88
CA SER A 221 2.94 -10.48 26.65
C SER A 221 3.56 -9.38 25.77
N GLY A 222 2.78 -8.42 25.28
CA GLY A 222 3.29 -7.26 24.52
C GLY A 222 3.44 -7.48 23.02
N LYS A 223 2.94 -8.58 22.42
CA LYS A 223 3.04 -8.91 20.98
C LYS A 223 2.60 -7.76 20.05
N SER A 224 1.40 -7.24 20.29
CA SER A 224 0.84 -6.13 19.49
C SER A 224 1.60 -4.81 19.71
N MET A 225 2.17 -4.61 20.91
CA MET A 225 3.02 -3.47 21.24
C MET A 225 4.34 -3.53 20.47
N LEU A 226 4.98 -4.69 20.40
CA LEU A 226 6.19 -4.95 19.62
C LEU A 226 5.94 -4.73 18.11
N ALA A 227 4.86 -5.33 17.57
CA ALA A 227 4.52 -5.21 16.16
C ALA A 227 4.29 -3.74 15.72
N LYS A 228 3.59 -2.94 16.54
CA LYS A 228 3.33 -1.52 16.24
C LYS A 228 4.58 -0.65 16.19
N ARG A 229 5.69 -1.10 16.79
CA ARG A 229 6.97 -0.38 16.76
C ARG A 229 7.86 -0.75 15.58
N LEU A 230 7.53 -1.82 14.88
CA LEU A 230 8.33 -2.28 13.73
C LEU A 230 8.57 -1.19 12.66
N PRO A 231 7.60 -0.32 12.31
CA PRO A 231 7.86 0.77 11.37
C PRO A 231 8.99 1.72 11.78
N SER A 232 9.25 1.87 13.09
CA SER A 232 10.31 2.77 13.58
C SER A 232 11.74 2.26 13.32
N ILE A 233 11.89 0.97 13.03
CA ILE A 233 13.19 0.35 12.72
C ILE A 233 13.32 -0.05 11.24
N LEU A 234 12.27 0.12 10.44
CA LEU A 234 12.37 -0.09 8.98
C LEU A 234 13.20 1.03 8.35
N PRO A 235 13.91 0.74 7.24
CA PRO A 235 14.62 1.76 6.47
C PRO A 235 13.70 2.85 5.96
N ASP A 236 14.28 4.03 5.73
CA ASP A 236 13.57 5.11 5.04
C ASP A 236 13.18 4.70 3.62
N LEU A 237 12.01 5.16 3.20
CA LEU A 237 11.54 4.97 1.84
C LEU A 237 12.33 5.87 0.89
N SER A 238 12.71 5.36 -0.26
CA SER A 238 13.17 6.20 -1.36
C SER A 238 12.02 7.06 -1.89
N THR A 239 12.34 8.12 -2.63
CA THR A 239 11.31 8.97 -3.28
C THR A 239 10.41 8.16 -4.21
N GLU A 240 10.97 7.19 -4.92
CA GLU A 240 10.24 6.33 -5.84
C GLU A 240 9.29 5.39 -5.08
N GLU A 241 9.74 4.77 -3.99
CA GLU A 241 8.91 3.93 -3.11
C GLU A 241 7.79 4.75 -2.46
N SER A 242 8.09 5.96 -1.98
CA SER A 242 7.09 6.88 -1.43
C SER A 242 6.01 7.23 -2.44
N LEU A 243 6.38 7.51 -3.69
CA LEU A 243 5.42 7.78 -4.77
C LEU A 243 4.59 6.54 -5.13
N GLU A 244 5.20 5.34 -5.16
CA GLU A 244 4.50 4.08 -5.42
C GLU A 244 3.41 3.82 -4.37
N ILE A 245 3.74 3.96 -3.09
CA ILE A 245 2.79 3.83 -1.99
C ILE A 245 1.70 4.91 -2.09
N THR A 246 2.11 6.16 -2.35
CA THR A 246 1.20 7.29 -2.43
C THR A 246 0.18 7.13 -3.56
N LYS A 247 0.55 6.55 -4.72
CA LYS A 247 -0.43 6.21 -5.79
C LYS A 247 -1.52 5.27 -5.28
N ILE A 248 -1.16 4.23 -4.53
CA ILE A 248 -2.12 3.26 -3.98
C ILE A 248 -3.07 3.95 -3.00
N HIS A 249 -2.52 4.76 -2.09
CA HIS A 249 -3.30 5.51 -1.09
C HIS A 249 -4.17 6.60 -1.74
N SER A 250 -3.72 7.22 -2.83
CA SER A 250 -4.47 8.17 -3.64
C SER A 250 -5.74 7.54 -4.22
N VAL A 251 -5.59 6.38 -4.88
CA VAL A 251 -6.72 5.63 -5.45
C VAL A 251 -7.69 5.14 -4.37
N ALA A 252 -7.18 4.79 -3.20
CA ALA A 252 -8.00 4.42 -2.04
C ALA A 252 -8.74 5.61 -1.41
N GLY A 253 -8.33 6.85 -1.71
CA GLY A 253 -8.89 8.06 -1.10
C GLY A 253 -8.45 8.27 0.34
N LEU A 254 -7.24 7.83 0.69
CA LEU A 254 -6.69 7.86 2.06
C LEU A 254 -5.62 8.93 2.26
N LEU A 255 -5.34 9.76 1.27
CA LEU A 255 -4.34 10.82 1.40
C LEU A 255 -4.88 12.00 2.20
N SER A 256 -4.00 12.60 3.00
CA SER A 256 -4.27 13.86 3.66
C SER A 256 -4.15 15.03 2.67
N HIS A 257 -5.09 15.98 2.73
CA HIS A 257 -5.00 17.21 1.92
C HIS A 257 -3.80 18.10 2.30
N ARG A 258 -3.26 17.96 3.51
CA ARG A 258 -2.12 18.77 3.98
C ARG A 258 -0.77 18.11 3.71
N ASN A 259 -0.73 16.80 3.85
CA ASN A 259 0.47 15.98 3.61
C ASN A 259 0.12 14.86 2.62
N PRO A 260 0.25 15.13 1.31
CA PRO A 260 -0.18 14.20 0.27
C PRO A 260 0.82 13.07 0.00
N LEU A 261 2.04 13.12 0.56
CA LEU A 261 3.07 12.09 0.34
C LEU A 261 3.14 11.14 1.53
N VAL A 262 3.10 9.85 1.27
CA VAL A 262 3.38 8.82 2.28
C VAL A 262 4.89 8.70 2.43
N SER A 263 5.43 9.25 3.52
CA SER A 263 6.89 9.33 3.79
C SER A 263 7.43 8.20 4.65
N HIS A 264 6.57 7.40 5.27
CA HIS A 264 6.95 6.29 6.13
C HIS A 264 6.29 4.98 5.68
N SER A 265 6.96 3.87 5.98
CA SER A 265 6.43 2.54 5.72
C SER A 265 5.03 2.36 6.35
N PRO A 266 3.99 2.04 5.57
CA PRO A 266 2.64 1.88 6.10
C PRO A 266 2.57 0.74 7.12
N PHE A 267 1.76 0.94 8.17
CA PHE A 267 1.38 -0.11 9.12
C PHE A 267 -0.13 -0.33 9.05
N ARG A 268 -0.53 -1.49 8.53
CA ARG A 268 -1.94 -1.87 8.39
C ARG A 268 -2.28 -2.99 9.35
N SER A 269 -3.33 -2.80 10.13
CA SER A 269 -3.75 -3.77 11.15
C SER A 269 -5.27 -3.97 11.05
N PRO A 270 -5.74 -4.75 10.07
CA PRO A 270 -7.15 -5.03 9.93
C PRO A 270 -7.64 -5.91 11.08
N HIS A 271 -8.88 -5.69 11.51
CA HIS A 271 -9.54 -6.53 12.50
C HIS A 271 -9.82 -7.92 11.91
N HIS A 272 -9.79 -8.98 12.73
CA HIS A 272 -9.99 -10.36 12.30
C HIS A 272 -11.37 -10.63 11.63
N SER A 273 -12.35 -9.75 11.82
CA SER A 273 -13.66 -9.82 11.14
C SER A 273 -13.66 -9.31 9.71
N ILE A 274 -12.52 -8.82 9.19
CA ILE A 274 -12.41 -8.33 7.81
C ILE A 274 -12.83 -9.40 6.80
N SER A 275 -13.47 -8.99 5.73
CA SER A 275 -13.82 -9.89 4.62
C SER A 275 -12.63 -10.10 3.66
N ALA A 276 -12.63 -11.19 2.91
CA ALA A 276 -11.62 -11.45 1.88
C ALA A 276 -11.49 -10.30 0.86
N PRO A 277 -12.59 -9.68 0.34
CA PRO A 277 -12.47 -8.48 -0.49
C PRO A 277 -11.93 -7.25 0.25
N GLY A 278 -12.18 -7.11 1.54
CA GLY A 278 -11.58 -6.03 2.34
C GLY A 278 -10.07 -6.20 2.48
N LEU A 279 -9.60 -7.44 2.64
CA LEU A 279 -8.18 -7.76 2.78
C LEU A 279 -7.44 -7.65 1.43
N ALA A 280 -7.91 -8.34 0.39
CA ALA A 280 -7.24 -8.38 -0.91
C ALA A 280 -7.61 -7.23 -1.85
N GLY A 281 -8.74 -6.60 -1.63
CA GLY A 281 -9.33 -5.65 -2.54
C GLY A 281 -10.48 -6.25 -3.36
N GLY A 282 -11.30 -5.41 -3.96
CA GLY A 282 -12.49 -5.86 -4.70
C GLY A 282 -13.54 -4.78 -4.89
N GLY A 283 -14.78 -5.22 -5.06
CA GLY A 283 -15.93 -4.37 -5.36
C GLY A 283 -16.32 -4.39 -6.83
N SER A 284 -17.44 -3.74 -7.17
CA SER A 284 -17.90 -3.57 -8.55
C SER A 284 -16.97 -2.66 -9.35
N ASN A 285 -16.36 -1.69 -8.68
CA ASN A 285 -15.23 -0.90 -9.15
C ASN A 285 -14.03 -1.31 -8.28
N PRO A 286 -13.07 -2.12 -8.80
CA PRO A 286 -11.99 -2.68 -8.00
C PRO A 286 -11.20 -1.59 -7.27
N ARG A 287 -11.10 -1.72 -5.94
CA ARG A 287 -10.28 -0.85 -5.08
C ARG A 287 -9.21 -1.67 -4.39
N PRO A 288 -8.05 -1.06 -4.06
CA PRO A 288 -7.01 -1.76 -3.29
C PRO A 288 -7.53 -2.13 -1.90
N GLY A 289 -7.16 -3.33 -1.44
CA GLY A 289 -7.42 -3.79 -0.07
C GLY A 289 -6.26 -3.52 0.88
N GLU A 290 -6.38 -3.98 2.14
CA GLU A 290 -5.37 -3.79 3.18
C GLU A 290 -3.99 -4.32 2.78
N VAL A 291 -3.93 -5.40 2.01
CA VAL A 291 -2.69 -6.00 1.47
C VAL A 291 -1.93 -5.02 0.58
N SER A 292 -2.64 -4.31 -0.31
CA SER A 292 -2.05 -3.30 -1.18
C SER A 292 -1.76 -2.00 -0.44
N LEU A 293 -2.59 -1.64 0.56
CA LEU A 293 -2.36 -0.49 1.42
C LEU A 293 -1.14 -0.68 2.34
N ALA A 294 -0.74 -1.94 2.60
CA ALA A 294 0.47 -2.28 3.34
C ALA A 294 1.74 -2.34 2.45
N HIS A 295 1.62 -2.04 1.15
CA HIS A 295 2.74 -2.12 0.21
C HIS A 295 3.97 -1.35 0.71
N ARG A 296 5.18 -1.97 0.63
CA ARG A 296 6.45 -1.47 1.19
C ARG A 296 6.44 -1.22 2.71
N GLY A 297 5.47 -1.79 3.41
CA GLY A 297 5.29 -1.64 4.85
C GLY A 297 4.96 -2.95 5.54
N VAL A 298 4.12 -2.87 6.56
CA VAL A 298 3.76 -3.98 7.45
C VAL A 298 2.26 -4.24 7.38
N LEU A 299 1.91 -5.50 7.13
CA LEU A 299 0.57 -6.02 7.39
C LEU A 299 0.59 -6.82 8.69
N PHE A 300 -0.05 -6.29 9.72
CA PHE A 300 -0.14 -6.91 11.04
C PHE A 300 -1.49 -7.60 11.23
N LEU A 301 -1.45 -8.92 11.46
CA LEU A 301 -2.62 -9.73 11.76
C LEU A 301 -2.57 -10.18 13.22
N ASP A 302 -3.31 -9.50 14.08
CA ASP A 302 -3.46 -9.91 15.48
C ASP A 302 -4.51 -11.00 15.61
N GLU A 303 -4.36 -11.89 16.60
CA GLU A 303 -5.26 -13.02 16.82
C GLU A 303 -5.44 -13.89 15.55
N LEU A 304 -4.32 -14.24 14.91
CA LEU A 304 -4.31 -14.93 13.61
C LEU A 304 -5.32 -16.10 13.47
N PRO A 305 -5.51 -17.00 14.47
CA PRO A 305 -6.48 -18.10 14.35
C PRO A 305 -7.96 -17.68 14.39
N GLU A 306 -8.27 -16.40 14.70
CA GLU A 306 -9.64 -15.88 14.71
C GLU A 306 -10.09 -15.35 13.35
N PHE A 307 -9.16 -15.16 12.41
CA PHE A 307 -9.52 -14.84 11.02
C PHE A 307 -10.22 -16.01 10.34
N LYS A 308 -11.18 -15.71 9.48
CA LYS A 308 -11.80 -16.73 8.63
C LYS A 308 -10.77 -17.35 7.69
N ARG A 309 -10.80 -18.67 7.52
CA ARG A 309 -9.87 -19.42 6.68
C ARG A 309 -9.81 -18.86 5.25
N ASP A 310 -10.95 -18.60 4.63
CA ASP A 310 -11.02 -18.04 3.27
C ASP A 310 -10.38 -16.67 3.17
N THR A 311 -10.45 -15.87 4.24
CA THR A 311 -9.79 -14.55 4.31
C THR A 311 -8.27 -14.69 4.37
N LEU A 312 -7.74 -15.68 5.10
CA LEU A 312 -6.30 -15.93 5.14
C LEU A 312 -5.76 -16.54 3.84
N GLU A 313 -6.55 -17.34 3.14
CA GLU A 313 -6.13 -17.95 1.88
C GLU A 313 -5.85 -16.93 0.77
N VAL A 314 -6.50 -15.75 0.79
CA VAL A 314 -6.22 -14.70 -0.21
C VAL A 314 -4.83 -14.08 -0.08
N LEU A 315 -4.13 -14.29 1.06
CA LEU A 315 -2.77 -13.80 1.27
C LEU A 315 -1.72 -14.61 0.48
N ARG A 316 -2.07 -15.81 -0.01
CA ARG A 316 -1.09 -16.72 -0.65
C ARG A 316 -0.47 -16.10 -1.89
N GLN A 317 -1.28 -15.55 -2.78
CA GLN A 317 -0.80 -14.91 -4.01
C GLN A 317 0.08 -13.69 -3.71
N PRO A 318 -0.35 -12.70 -2.92
CA PRO A 318 0.49 -11.52 -2.65
C PRO A 318 1.80 -11.84 -1.92
N LEU A 319 1.83 -12.87 -1.07
CA LEU A 319 3.06 -13.32 -0.41
C LEU A 319 4.04 -14.04 -1.35
N GLU A 320 3.57 -14.58 -2.47
CA GLU A 320 4.41 -15.23 -3.50
C GLU A 320 4.81 -14.25 -4.60
N ASP A 321 3.83 -13.56 -5.16
CA ASP A 321 3.99 -12.78 -6.39
C ASP A 321 4.27 -11.29 -6.10
N GLY A 322 4.04 -10.82 -4.87
CA GLY A 322 4.13 -9.39 -4.52
C GLY A 322 3.07 -8.53 -5.18
N VAL A 323 2.01 -9.14 -5.73
CA VAL A 323 0.92 -8.48 -6.46
C VAL A 323 -0.41 -9.14 -6.14
N VAL A 324 -1.45 -8.34 -6.01
CA VAL A 324 -2.85 -8.81 -5.97
C VAL A 324 -3.52 -8.55 -7.31
N THR A 325 -4.08 -9.58 -7.91
CA THR A 325 -4.84 -9.47 -9.16
C THR A 325 -6.33 -9.67 -8.89
N ILE A 326 -7.13 -8.65 -9.22
CA ILE A 326 -8.59 -8.65 -9.08
C ILE A 326 -9.21 -8.75 -10.47
N SER A 327 -9.78 -9.91 -10.80
CA SER A 327 -10.49 -10.13 -12.05
C SER A 327 -12.00 -9.97 -11.83
N ARG A 328 -12.64 -9.14 -12.66
CA ARG A 328 -14.08 -8.88 -12.67
C ARG A 328 -14.58 -8.79 -14.12
N VAL A 329 -15.89 -8.82 -14.30
CA VAL A 329 -16.52 -8.63 -15.63
C VAL A 329 -16.07 -7.32 -16.30
N ALA A 330 -15.79 -6.28 -15.50
CA ALA A 330 -15.33 -4.98 -15.97
C ALA A 330 -13.84 -4.93 -16.38
N GLY A 331 -13.07 -6.00 -16.15
CA GLY A 331 -11.65 -6.08 -16.45
C GLY A 331 -10.81 -6.65 -15.29
N THR A 332 -9.53 -6.83 -15.57
CA THR A 332 -8.54 -7.28 -14.58
C THR A 332 -7.69 -6.10 -14.18
N VAL A 333 -7.51 -5.93 -12.86
CA VAL A 333 -6.69 -4.88 -12.27
C VAL A 333 -5.70 -5.52 -11.32
N SER A 334 -4.44 -5.10 -11.36
CA SER A 334 -3.38 -5.55 -10.47
C SER A 334 -2.91 -4.41 -9.58
N TYR A 335 -2.69 -4.73 -8.30
CA TYR A 335 -2.14 -3.80 -7.32
C TYR A 335 -0.86 -4.36 -6.73
N PRO A 336 0.23 -3.56 -6.61
CA PRO A 336 1.42 -3.95 -5.88
C PRO A 336 1.07 -4.29 -4.42
N SER A 337 1.75 -5.32 -3.88
CA SER A 337 1.48 -5.83 -2.53
C SER A 337 2.71 -6.49 -1.90
N GLN A 338 3.86 -5.86 -2.07
CA GLN A 338 5.09 -6.28 -1.39
C GLN A 338 5.07 -5.72 0.03
N PHE A 339 4.78 -6.55 0.99
CA PHE A 339 4.69 -6.18 2.41
C PHE A 339 5.37 -7.22 3.29
N MET A 340 5.72 -6.84 4.49
CA MET A 340 6.16 -7.73 5.55
C MET A 340 4.95 -8.19 6.34
N LEU A 341 4.70 -9.50 6.38
CA LEU A 341 3.62 -10.07 7.18
C LEU A 341 4.10 -10.27 8.61
N VAL A 342 3.43 -9.61 9.54
CA VAL A 342 3.62 -9.79 10.99
C VAL A 342 2.34 -10.37 11.56
N CYS A 343 2.45 -11.51 12.20
CA CYS A 343 1.30 -12.17 12.82
C CYS A 343 1.51 -12.27 14.34
N ALA A 344 0.43 -12.18 15.08
CA ALA A 344 0.43 -12.48 16.51
C ALA A 344 -0.69 -13.46 16.85
N MET A 345 -0.41 -14.37 17.77
CA MET A 345 -1.42 -15.30 18.28
C MET A 345 -1.13 -15.74 19.70
N ASN A 346 -2.12 -16.28 20.35
CA ASN A 346 -1.96 -17.01 21.59
C ASN A 346 -1.61 -18.49 21.30
N PRO A 347 -0.95 -19.22 22.20
CA PRO A 347 -0.57 -20.62 21.98
C PRO A 347 -1.76 -21.59 22.03
N CYS A 348 -2.90 -21.18 22.60
CA CYS A 348 -4.14 -21.92 22.61
C CYS A 348 -5.34 -20.97 22.82
N LYS A 349 -6.56 -21.49 22.80
CA LYS A 349 -7.79 -20.71 22.99
C LYS A 349 -7.87 -19.96 24.33
N CYS A 350 -7.34 -20.55 25.44
CA CYS A 350 -7.25 -19.84 26.73
C CYS A 350 -5.99 -18.96 26.86
N GLY A 351 -5.01 -19.10 25.97
CA GLY A 351 -3.80 -18.30 25.89
C GLY A 351 -2.63 -18.76 26.75
N TRP A 352 -2.75 -19.85 27.52
CA TRP A 352 -1.76 -20.23 28.53
C TRP A 352 -1.11 -21.60 28.30
N HIS A 353 -1.20 -22.18 27.11
CA HIS A 353 -0.57 -23.46 26.81
C HIS A 353 0.96 -23.31 26.82
N GLY A 354 1.66 -24.21 27.54
CA GLY A 354 3.11 -24.16 27.71
C GLY A 354 3.61 -23.15 28.75
N ASP A 355 2.70 -22.34 29.33
CA ASP A 355 3.09 -21.40 30.41
C ASP A 355 3.40 -22.13 31.75
N ILE A 356 4.46 -21.70 32.40
CA ILE A 356 4.95 -22.28 33.66
C ILE A 356 3.89 -22.15 34.79
N SER A 357 2.98 -21.20 34.71
CA SER A 357 1.94 -20.95 35.73
C SER A 357 0.88 -22.04 35.84
N GLY A 358 0.83 -22.99 34.91
CA GLY A 358 -0.17 -24.08 34.91
C GLY A 358 -1.63 -23.61 34.70
N ARG A 359 -1.87 -22.39 34.23
CA ARG A 359 -3.18 -21.82 34.04
C ARG A 359 -3.96 -22.44 32.86
N CYS A 360 -3.25 -23.15 31.97
CA CYS A 360 -3.89 -23.75 30.79
C CYS A 360 -4.82 -24.90 31.22
N ARG A 361 -6.08 -24.84 30.74
CA ARG A 361 -7.09 -25.90 30.95
C ARG A 361 -7.54 -26.53 29.63
N CYS A 362 -6.86 -26.23 28.54
CA CYS A 362 -7.20 -26.77 27.22
C CYS A 362 -6.71 -28.20 27.10
N SER A 363 -7.53 -29.10 26.56
CA SER A 363 -7.07 -30.42 26.15
C SER A 363 -6.16 -30.30 24.91
N GLU A 364 -5.24 -31.26 24.71
CA GLU A 364 -4.36 -31.31 23.52
C GLU A 364 -5.16 -31.26 22.24
N GLN A 365 -6.31 -31.94 22.18
CA GLN A 365 -7.20 -31.89 21.04
C GLN A 365 -7.75 -30.47 20.76
N SER A 366 -8.10 -29.70 21.80
CA SER A 366 -8.57 -28.31 21.69
C SER A 366 -7.44 -27.39 21.21
N VAL A 367 -6.21 -27.61 21.67
CA VAL A 367 -5.02 -26.89 21.20
C VAL A 367 -4.75 -27.19 19.73
N ALA A 368 -4.73 -28.46 19.34
CA ALA A 368 -4.52 -28.87 17.96
C ALA A 368 -5.62 -28.31 17.02
N GLN A 369 -6.88 -28.31 17.45
CA GLN A 369 -8.01 -27.72 16.69
C GLN A 369 -7.85 -26.20 16.52
N TYR A 370 -7.37 -25.50 17.54
CA TYR A 370 -7.12 -24.05 17.51
C TYR A 370 -5.97 -23.71 16.56
N LEU A 371 -4.86 -24.39 16.66
CA LEU A 371 -3.70 -24.21 15.79
C LEU A 371 -4.00 -24.62 14.33
N GLY A 372 -4.79 -25.67 14.13
CA GLY A 372 -5.22 -26.18 12.82
C GLY A 372 -6.13 -25.22 12.02
N ARG A 373 -6.57 -24.09 12.59
CA ARG A 373 -7.27 -23.05 11.87
C ARG A 373 -6.35 -22.32 10.89
N ILE A 374 -5.05 -22.29 11.18
CA ILE A 374 -4.04 -21.70 10.30
C ILE A 374 -3.62 -22.75 9.29
N SER A 375 -3.70 -22.43 8.00
CA SER A 375 -3.32 -23.38 6.96
C SER A 375 -1.80 -23.60 6.91
N GLY A 376 -1.38 -24.85 6.68
CA GLY A 376 0.03 -25.19 6.49
C GLY A 376 0.71 -24.29 5.41
N PRO A 377 0.08 -24.09 4.23
CA PRO A 377 0.64 -23.19 3.22
C PRO A 377 0.88 -21.74 3.67
N LEU A 378 0.10 -21.19 4.60
CA LEU A 378 0.36 -19.86 5.15
C LEU A 378 1.54 -19.90 6.13
N LEU A 379 1.60 -20.91 7.02
CA LEU A 379 2.73 -21.13 7.92
C LEU A 379 4.04 -21.36 7.15
N ASP A 380 3.93 -22.00 6.01
CA ASP A 380 5.04 -22.15 5.09
C ASP A 380 5.58 -20.83 4.53
N ARG A 381 4.92 -19.71 4.66
CA ARG A 381 5.36 -18.38 4.23
C ARG A 381 5.85 -17.49 5.36
N ILE A 382 5.85 -18.02 6.58
CA ILE A 382 6.40 -17.34 7.75
C ILE A 382 7.84 -17.86 7.95
N ASP A 383 8.80 -16.94 7.93
CA ASP A 383 10.22 -17.28 8.03
C ASP A 383 10.66 -17.44 9.50
N ILE A 384 10.16 -16.57 10.37
CA ILE A 384 10.54 -16.45 11.78
C ILE A 384 9.31 -16.73 12.65
N ILE A 385 9.45 -17.67 13.58
CA ILE A 385 8.41 -17.96 14.58
C ILE A 385 9.08 -17.89 15.95
N ILE A 386 8.60 -16.99 16.81
CA ILE A 386 9.17 -16.81 18.14
C ILE A 386 8.10 -16.87 19.23
N GLU A 387 8.53 -17.36 20.39
CA GLU A 387 7.75 -17.28 21.61
C GLU A 387 8.04 -15.98 22.36
N VAL A 388 6.99 -15.26 22.73
CA VAL A 388 7.05 -14.01 23.50
C VAL A 388 6.49 -14.32 24.89
N PRO A 389 7.35 -14.57 25.88
CA PRO A 389 6.92 -14.95 27.23
C PRO A 389 6.18 -13.80 27.93
N ALA A 390 5.40 -14.14 28.96
CA ALA A 390 4.87 -13.13 29.88
C ALA A 390 6.03 -12.46 30.63
N LEU A 391 5.92 -11.15 30.84
CA LEU A 391 6.92 -10.40 31.61
C LEU A 391 6.71 -10.62 33.13
N ASP A 392 7.78 -10.82 33.84
CA ASP A 392 7.76 -10.82 35.28
C ASP A 392 7.68 -9.40 35.86
N PHE A 393 7.17 -9.28 37.11
CA PHE A 393 7.06 -7.99 37.77
C PHE A 393 8.39 -7.25 37.89
N SER A 394 9.48 -7.99 38.14
CA SER A 394 10.83 -7.44 38.18
C SER A 394 11.31 -6.84 36.87
N GLU A 395 10.91 -7.43 35.74
CA GLU A 395 11.22 -6.94 34.39
C GLU A 395 10.42 -5.68 34.04
N LEU A 396 9.15 -5.63 34.46
CA LEU A 396 8.29 -4.45 34.27
C LEU A 396 8.78 -3.22 35.06
N THR A 397 9.39 -3.45 36.23
CA THR A 397 9.87 -2.39 37.11
C THR A 397 11.29 -1.91 36.80
N ARG A 398 12.00 -2.54 35.88
CA ARG A 398 13.34 -2.09 35.45
C ARG A 398 13.30 -0.63 35.02
N ARG A 399 14.21 0.17 35.58
CA ARG A 399 14.34 1.62 35.29
C ARG A 399 15.31 1.93 34.14
N GLU A 400 16.10 0.92 33.73
CA GLU A 400 17.03 1.11 32.62
C GLU A 400 16.26 1.33 31.30
N PRO A 401 16.60 2.38 30.56
CA PRO A 401 16.00 2.60 29.24
C PRO A 401 16.40 1.46 28.31
N ALA A 402 15.43 0.92 27.57
CA ALA A 402 15.71 -0.04 26.53
C ALA A 402 16.39 0.63 25.33
N GLU A 403 16.95 -0.16 24.43
CA GLU A 403 17.62 0.33 23.24
C GLU A 403 16.64 1.14 22.36
N PRO A 404 17.00 2.39 21.93
CA PRO A 404 16.14 3.21 21.12
C PRO A 404 16.04 2.68 19.68
N SER A 405 14.88 2.88 19.05
CA SER A 405 14.62 2.49 17.66
C SER A 405 15.67 3.01 16.68
N ALA A 406 16.22 4.19 16.91
CA ALA A 406 17.26 4.78 16.06
C ALA A 406 18.54 3.96 15.98
N ALA A 407 18.94 3.30 17.09
CA ALA A 407 20.12 2.44 17.12
C ALA A 407 19.88 1.13 16.34
N ILE A 408 18.72 0.50 16.56
CA ILE A 408 18.31 -0.71 15.85
C ILE A 408 18.18 -0.40 14.34
N ARG A 409 17.52 0.70 13.99
CA ARG A 409 17.32 1.14 12.60
C ARG A 409 18.64 1.29 11.85
N ARG A 410 19.66 1.89 12.48
CA ARG A 410 20.98 2.04 11.85
C ARG A 410 21.58 0.68 11.44
N ARG A 411 21.53 -0.34 12.30
CA ARG A 411 22.00 -1.71 11.97
C ARG A 411 21.17 -2.32 10.83
N VAL A 412 19.84 -2.13 10.87
CA VAL A 412 18.95 -2.58 9.83
C VAL A 412 19.28 -1.90 8.48
N GLU A 413 19.54 -0.59 8.48
CA GLU A 413 19.93 0.16 7.27
C GLU A 413 21.27 -0.30 6.71
N GLU A 414 22.27 -0.57 7.56
CA GLU A 414 23.56 -1.10 7.17
C GLU A 414 23.42 -2.46 6.47
N ALA A 415 22.66 -3.39 7.07
CA ALA A 415 22.37 -4.70 6.48
C ALA A 415 21.59 -4.57 5.15
N ARG A 416 20.61 -3.65 5.07
CA ARG A 416 19.84 -3.38 3.84
C ARG A 416 20.71 -2.76 2.74
N ASN A 417 21.70 -1.95 3.09
CA ASN A 417 22.65 -1.39 2.13
C ASN A 417 23.50 -2.50 1.49
N VAL A 418 23.98 -3.47 2.28
CA VAL A 418 24.68 -4.66 1.77
C VAL A 418 23.77 -5.44 0.79
N GLN A 419 22.50 -5.63 1.13
CA GLN A 419 21.53 -6.32 0.27
C GLN A 419 21.25 -5.53 -1.01
N ARG A 420 21.10 -4.21 -0.94
CA ARG A 420 20.91 -3.36 -2.13
C ARG A 420 22.09 -3.46 -3.10
N GLN A 421 23.31 -3.49 -2.60
CA GLN A 421 24.50 -3.71 -3.42
C GLN A 421 24.55 -5.11 -4.02
N ARG A 422 24.23 -6.15 -3.23
CA ARG A 422 24.18 -7.56 -3.63
C ARG A 422 23.18 -7.83 -4.74
N TYR A 423 22.01 -7.22 -4.69
CA TYR A 423 20.88 -7.47 -5.60
C TYR A 423 20.70 -6.38 -6.66
N GLY A 424 21.64 -5.43 -6.74
CA GLY A 424 21.58 -4.32 -7.72
C GLY A 424 21.31 -4.82 -9.15
N GLY A 425 20.33 -4.24 -9.83
CA GLY A 425 19.89 -4.64 -11.18
C GLY A 425 18.98 -5.86 -11.25
N THR A 426 18.52 -6.40 -10.10
CA THR A 426 17.52 -7.48 -10.04
C THR A 426 16.21 -7.00 -9.43
N SER A 427 15.16 -7.82 -9.53
CA SER A 427 13.86 -7.57 -8.86
C SER A 427 13.85 -7.92 -7.37
N THR A 428 14.96 -8.42 -6.82
CA THR A 428 15.09 -8.79 -5.41
C THR A 428 15.44 -7.58 -4.58
N HIS A 429 14.69 -7.28 -3.52
CA HIS A 429 14.91 -6.12 -2.66
C HIS A 429 15.49 -6.48 -1.28
N SER A 430 15.39 -7.74 -0.87
CA SER A 430 15.83 -8.22 0.44
C SER A 430 16.11 -9.71 0.44
N ASN A 431 16.77 -10.19 1.49
CA ASN A 431 17.13 -11.61 1.61
C ASN A 431 15.92 -12.54 1.61
N ALA A 432 14.76 -12.13 2.16
CA ALA A 432 13.55 -12.94 2.13
C ALA A 432 13.07 -13.25 0.70
N GLY A 433 13.34 -12.33 -0.25
CA GLY A 433 12.97 -12.47 -1.66
C GLY A 433 14.00 -13.19 -2.54
N MET A 434 15.09 -13.75 -1.98
CA MET A 434 16.12 -14.45 -2.78
C MET A 434 15.53 -15.58 -3.62
N SER A 435 15.87 -15.61 -4.89
CA SER A 435 15.60 -16.75 -5.77
C SER A 435 16.49 -17.96 -5.43
N PRO A 436 16.14 -19.17 -5.88
CA PRO A 436 17.00 -20.36 -5.67
C PRO A 436 18.42 -20.19 -6.24
N THR A 437 18.58 -19.46 -7.32
CA THR A 437 19.89 -19.16 -7.92
C THR A 437 20.71 -18.23 -7.01
N GLN A 438 20.10 -17.17 -6.49
CA GLN A 438 20.73 -16.24 -5.56
C GLN A 438 21.09 -16.91 -4.24
N MET A 439 20.24 -17.84 -3.75
CA MET A 439 20.56 -18.61 -2.53
C MET A 439 21.82 -19.46 -2.71
N ARG A 440 21.96 -20.16 -3.84
CA ARG A 440 23.19 -20.92 -4.15
C ARG A 440 24.43 -20.04 -4.22
N GLN A 441 24.26 -18.80 -4.69
CA GLN A 441 25.37 -17.85 -4.86
C GLN A 441 25.78 -17.21 -3.52
N TYR A 442 24.81 -16.84 -2.66
CA TYR A 442 25.07 -16.01 -1.48
C TYR A 442 24.89 -16.70 -0.14
N CYS A 443 24.38 -17.94 -0.11
CA CYS A 443 24.19 -18.74 1.11
C CYS A 443 25.07 -20.00 1.12
N GLY A 444 26.30 -19.91 0.59
CA GLY A 444 27.26 -21.01 0.70
C GLY A 444 27.57 -21.34 2.17
N LEU A 445 27.63 -22.63 2.52
CA LEU A 445 27.89 -23.10 3.86
C LEU A 445 29.29 -23.69 3.95
N SER A 446 29.98 -23.47 5.06
CA SER A 446 31.17 -24.21 5.43
C SER A 446 30.81 -25.64 5.87
N PRO A 447 31.75 -26.60 5.87
CA PRO A 447 31.46 -27.96 6.36
C PRO A 447 30.88 -28.02 7.77
N GLU A 448 31.29 -27.11 8.65
CA GLU A 448 30.74 -26.97 10.02
C GLU A 448 29.27 -26.51 9.99
N CYS A 449 28.96 -25.51 9.15
CA CYS A 449 27.61 -25.04 8.98
C CYS A 449 26.70 -26.10 8.35
N GLU A 450 27.21 -26.89 7.37
CA GLU A 450 26.49 -28.00 6.78
C GLU A 450 26.16 -29.08 7.82
N SER A 451 27.11 -29.45 8.66
CA SER A 451 26.92 -30.43 9.72
C SER A 451 25.84 -29.97 10.72
N LEU A 452 25.89 -28.69 11.13
CA LEU A 452 24.91 -28.12 12.04
C LEU A 452 23.50 -28.08 11.39
N MET A 453 23.44 -27.71 10.14
CA MET A 453 22.20 -27.65 9.38
C MET A 453 21.59 -29.03 9.15
N HIS A 454 22.42 -30.07 8.90
CA HIS A 454 21.99 -31.46 8.80
C HIS A 454 21.40 -31.95 10.11
N ALA A 455 22.09 -31.71 11.24
CA ALA A 455 21.60 -32.08 12.58
C ALA A 455 20.24 -31.38 12.90
N ALA A 456 20.08 -30.11 12.49
CA ALA A 456 18.83 -29.37 12.68
C ALA A 456 17.72 -29.93 11.77
N PHE A 457 18.06 -30.29 10.53
CA PHE A 457 17.11 -30.86 9.56
C PHE A 457 16.50 -32.15 10.08
N ASP A 458 17.33 -33.07 10.57
CA ASP A 458 16.89 -34.37 11.10
C ASP A 458 16.10 -34.22 12.41
N LYS A 459 16.65 -33.45 13.38
CA LYS A 459 16.02 -33.28 14.69
C LYS A 459 14.68 -32.58 14.66
N MET A 460 14.51 -31.63 13.74
CA MET A 460 13.30 -30.82 13.63
C MET A 460 12.35 -31.25 12.50
N ASN A 461 12.69 -32.32 11.74
CA ASN A 461 11.94 -32.75 10.56
C ASN A 461 11.66 -31.60 9.60
N LEU A 462 12.68 -30.82 9.25
CA LEU A 462 12.53 -29.68 8.36
C LEU A 462 12.17 -30.13 6.95
N THR A 463 11.32 -29.36 6.27
CA THR A 463 11.07 -29.52 4.84
C THR A 463 12.11 -28.76 4.03
N ALA A 464 12.22 -29.05 2.71
CA ALA A 464 13.10 -28.27 1.82
C ALA A 464 12.79 -26.77 1.87
N ARG A 465 11.51 -26.39 1.95
CA ARG A 465 11.11 -24.98 2.10
C ARG A 465 11.58 -24.38 3.43
N SER A 466 11.52 -25.14 4.52
CA SER A 466 12.01 -24.68 5.83
C SER A 466 13.52 -24.54 5.83
N TYR A 467 14.24 -25.42 5.16
CA TYR A 467 15.67 -25.32 4.93
C TYR A 467 16.06 -24.01 4.24
N ASP A 468 15.41 -23.69 3.10
CA ASP A 468 15.65 -22.47 2.36
C ASP A 468 15.42 -21.21 3.20
N ARG A 469 14.43 -21.22 4.08
CA ARG A 469 14.16 -20.10 4.99
C ARG A 469 15.22 -19.92 6.05
N VAL A 470 15.64 -21.00 6.69
CA VAL A 470 16.73 -20.94 7.66
C VAL A 470 17.96 -20.31 7.01
N LEU A 471 18.29 -20.67 5.77
CA LEU A 471 19.41 -20.09 5.05
C LEU A 471 19.24 -18.58 4.78
N ARG A 472 18.05 -18.14 4.33
CA ARG A 472 17.76 -16.72 4.11
C ARG A 472 17.87 -15.91 5.39
N VAL A 473 17.34 -16.45 6.51
CA VAL A 473 17.43 -15.83 7.83
C VAL A 473 18.88 -15.79 8.32
N ALA A 474 19.62 -16.88 8.18
CA ALA A 474 21.03 -16.95 8.54
C ALA A 474 21.88 -15.95 7.75
N ARG A 475 21.59 -15.77 6.42
CA ARG A 475 22.26 -14.76 5.63
C ARG A 475 21.94 -13.35 6.14
N THR A 476 20.72 -13.09 6.58
CA THR A 476 20.33 -11.80 7.16
C THR A 476 21.05 -11.53 8.47
N ILE A 477 21.17 -12.54 9.35
CA ILE A 477 21.92 -12.42 10.60
C ILE A 477 23.39 -12.11 10.31
N ALA A 478 23.98 -12.82 9.34
CA ALA A 478 25.36 -12.55 8.93
C ALA A 478 25.54 -11.14 8.33
N ASP A 479 24.55 -10.60 7.60
CA ASP A 479 24.58 -9.21 7.09
C ASP A 479 24.52 -8.21 8.26
N LEU A 480 23.73 -8.48 9.31
CA LEU A 480 23.67 -7.66 10.53
C LEU A 480 24.98 -7.68 11.32
N ASP A 481 25.68 -8.81 11.30
CA ASP A 481 26.96 -9.00 11.96
C ASP A 481 28.16 -8.60 11.06
N HIS A 482 27.88 -7.97 9.90
CA HIS A 482 28.88 -7.57 8.89
C HIS A 482 29.77 -8.73 8.43
N SER A 483 29.30 -9.97 8.52
CA SER A 483 30.06 -11.15 8.10
C SER A 483 29.84 -11.42 6.60
N PRO A 484 30.93 -11.56 5.80
CA PRO A 484 30.82 -11.89 4.39
C PRO A 484 30.25 -13.30 4.16
N GLU A 485 30.51 -14.23 5.11
CA GLU A 485 30.09 -15.61 5.04
C GLU A 485 29.15 -15.96 6.19
N ILE A 486 28.32 -16.99 5.99
CA ILE A 486 27.45 -17.53 7.03
C ILE A 486 28.31 -18.34 7.98
N GLN A 487 28.31 -18.00 9.28
CA GLN A 487 29.02 -18.69 10.34
C GLN A 487 28.09 -19.64 11.13
N PRO A 488 28.61 -20.64 11.87
CA PRO A 488 27.79 -21.56 12.64
C PRO A 488 26.84 -20.88 13.64
N MET A 489 27.24 -19.76 14.23
CA MET A 489 26.38 -18.97 15.14
C MET A 489 25.17 -18.40 14.43
N HIS A 490 25.28 -17.99 13.16
CA HIS A 490 24.17 -17.45 12.37
C HIS A 490 23.13 -18.53 12.05
N ILE A 491 23.61 -19.78 11.76
CA ILE A 491 22.72 -20.95 11.58
C ILE A 491 22.03 -21.31 12.88
N ALA A 492 22.75 -21.31 14.00
CA ALA A 492 22.18 -21.63 15.31
C ALA A 492 21.05 -20.66 15.70
N GLU A 493 21.29 -19.34 15.53
CA GLU A 493 20.26 -18.32 15.77
C GLU A 493 19.07 -18.50 14.80
N ALA A 494 19.30 -18.70 13.52
CA ALA A 494 18.24 -18.88 12.53
C ALA A 494 17.37 -20.14 12.80
N VAL A 495 17.99 -21.23 13.25
CA VAL A 495 17.29 -22.46 13.64
C VAL A 495 16.42 -22.24 14.88
N GLN A 496 16.88 -21.45 15.87
CA GLN A 496 16.08 -21.12 17.06
C GLN A 496 14.77 -20.44 16.70
N TYR A 497 14.72 -19.63 15.64
CA TYR A 497 13.50 -18.98 15.17
C TYR A 497 12.47 -19.93 14.53
N ARG A 498 12.73 -21.24 14.55
CA ARG A 498 11.79 -22.28 14.07
C ARG A 498 11.56 -23.41 15.06
N THR A 499 12.05 -23.28 16.30
CA THR A 499 11.88 -24.31 17.33
C THR A 499 10.45 -24.44 17.83
N PHE A 500 9.64 -23.39 17.74
CA PHE A 500 8.24 -23.45 18.14
C PHE A 500 7.45 -24.34 17.18
N ARG A 501 6.96 -25.48 17.71
CA ARG A 501 6.15 -26.43 16.94
C ARG A 501 4.67 -26.07 17.07
N LEU A 502 4.03 -25.90 15.91
CA LEU A 502 2.59 -25.62 15.80
C LEU A 502 1.72 -26.90 15.79
N ASP A 503 2.37 -28.07 15.83
CA ASP A 503 1.71 -29.38 15.70
C ASP A 503 1.25 -29.96 17.05
N GLY A 504 1.48 -29.29 18.16
CA GLY A 504 1.05 -29.74 19.50
C GLY A 504 1.68 -31.06 19.96
N LYS A 505 2.83 -31.47 19.38
CA LYS A 505 3.61 -32.66 19.76
C LYS A 505 4.95 -32.29 20.37
#